data_0d464563ac06a5e5db3b1b38937e9b8e
#
_entry.id   0d464563ac06a5e5db3b1b38937e9b8e
#
_cell.length_a   1.000
_cell.length_b   1.000
_cell.length_c   1.000
_cell.angle_alpha   90.00
_cell.angle_beta   90.00
_cell.angle_gamma   90.00
#
_symmetry.space_group_name_H-M   'P 1'
#
loop_
_entity.id
_entity.type
_entity.pdbx_description
1 polymer ?
#
loop_
_entity_poly.entity_id
_entity_poly.type
_entity_poly.pdbx_seq_one_letter_code
_entity_poly.pdbx_strand_id
1 'polypeptide(L)'
;MALSAFACNVFLVSCDDEEAKARLSRAEREKLRIEDSLAFKVGILPTSDCDIIRRADSLGIFDSLGVDVHIRHYNALSECRIALMKNMVECAVVDSALADVLRDKDSVALTLGPATTLSWKMLTSTKSRIVRTEQLVDKIIAADSHGYTRKYAEQVTDSLMKKQKNVYIIQCEDVNVRTKMLTTGNVDAAFLPEPFATTAIKSGAKVLRDYSSQTKGVFAFRKKALADKRIKKQQELFLKGLEIAKKASPPALSRREGAGAPKAN
;
A
#
# COMPACT_ATOMS: atom_id res chain seq x y z
N MET A 1 -44.75 21.48 -22.14
CA MET A 1 -43.55 20.77 -22.56
C MET A 1 -42.36 21.38 -21.85
N ALA A 2 -41.93 20.79 -20.76
CA ALA A 2 -40.76 21.25 -20.00
C ALA A 2 -39.70 20.12 -20.09
N LEU A 3 -38.61 20.38 -20.82
CA LEU A 3 -37.44 19.50 -20.86
C LEU A 3 -36.62 19.69 -19.57
N SER A 4 -36.55 18.64 -18.77
CA SER A 4 -35.67 18.52 -17.62
C SER A 4 -34.26 18.18 -18.12
N ALA A 5 -33.33 19.12 -17.98
CA ALA A 5 -31.91 18.87 -18.17
C ALA A 5 -31.34 18.18 -16.93
N PHE A 6 -31.03 16.90 -17.03
CA PHE A 6 -30.33 16.12 -16.00
C PHE A 6 -28.83 16.41 -16.15
N ALA A 7 -28.30 17.28 -15.32
CA ALA A 7 -26.87 17.57 -15.28
C ALA A 7 -26.14 16.40 -14.63
N CYS A 8 -25.37 15.70 -15.43
CA CYS A 8 -24.46 14.65 -15.00
C CYS A 8 -23.25 15.28 -14.30
N ASN A 9 -23.23 15.32 -12.96
CA ASN A 9 -22.07 15.68 -12.16
C ASN A 9 -21.20 14.43 -11.97
N VAL A 10 -20.27 14.20 -12.88
CA VAL A 10 -19.29 13.13 -12.78
C VAL A 10 -17.88 13.72 -12.66
N PHE A 11 -17.30 13.59 -11.48
CA PHE A 11 -15.88 13.47 -11.15
C PHE A 11 -14.86 14.46 -11.75
N LEU A 12 -14.58 15.50 -10.99
CA LEU A 12 -13.37 16.30 -11.09
C LEU A 12 -12.70 16.43 -9.70
N VAL A 13 -12.29 15.34 -9.09
CA VAL A 13 -11.63 15.37 -7.75
C VAL A 13 -10.11 15.34 -7.86
N SER A 14 -9.51 15.15 -9.04
CA SER A 14 -8.06 15.03 -9.19
C SER A 14 -7.36 16.27 -9.77
N CYS A 15 -8.07 17.23 -10.34
CA CYS A 15 -7.47 18.45 -10.90
C CYS A 15 -7.45 19.64 -9.92
N ASP A 16 -8.28 19.62 -8.88
CA ASP A 16 -8.42 20.77 -7.97
C ASP A 16 -7.16 21.00 -7.09
N ASP A 17 -6.43 19.96 -6.72
CA ASP A 17 -5.26 20.11 -5.85
C ASP A 17 -4.05 20.74 -6.55
N GLU A 18 -3.83 20.48 -7.83
CA GLU A 18 -2.74 21.12 -8.58
C GLU A 18 -3.08 22.55 -8.99
N GLU A 19 -4.33 22.81 -9.38
CA GLU A 19 -4.80 24.17 -9.67
C GLU A 19 -4.85 25.04 -8.41
N ALA A 20 -5.26 24.50 -7.27
CA ALA A 20 -5.22 25.19 -5.99
C ALA A 20 -3.78 25.54 -5.58
N LYS A 21 -2.84 24.60 -5.75
CA LYS A 21 -1.40 24.86 -5.52
C LYS A 21 -0.81 25.91 -6.48
N ALA A 22 -1.29 25.95 -7.72
CA ALA A 22 -0.84 26.94 -8.70
C ALA A 22 -1.32 28.36 -8.36
N ARG A 23 -2.40 28.51 -7.59
CA ARG A 23 -2.96 29.80 -7.16
C ARG A 23 -2.30 30.37 -5.90
N LEU A 24 -1.54 29.57 -5.16
CA LEU A 24 -0.86 30.04 -3.95
C LEU A 24 0.23 31.06 -4.28
N SER A 25 0.33 32.10 -3.47
CA SER A 25 1.41 33.07 -3.55
C SER A 25 2.78 32.42 -3.29
N ARG A 26 3.87 33.06 -3.72
CA ARG A 26 5.22 32.57 -3.46
C ARG A 26 5.50 32.39 -1.96
N ALA A 27 5.02 33.31 -1.14
CA ALA A 27 5.18 33.25 0.31
C ALA A 27 4.44 32.08 0.94
N GLU A 28 3.20 31.79 0.51
CA GLU A 28 2.40 30.66 0.99
C GLU A 28 3.04 29.33 0.57
N ARG A 29 3.53 29.22 -0.65
CA ARG A 29 4.27 28.01 -1.11
C ARG A 29 5.53 27.78 -0.29
N GLU A 30 6.27 28.83 0.05
CA GLU A 30 7.48 28.71 0.88
C GLU A 30 7.12 28.32 2.32
N LYS A 31 6.04 28.87 2.88
CA LYS A 31 5.53 28.48 4.20
C LYS A 31 5.18 27.01 4.25
N LEU A 32 4.38 26.52 3.29
CA LEU A 32 4.00 25.10 3.19
C LEU A 32 5.23 24.20 3.01
N ARG A 33 6.24 24.64 2.27
CA ARG A 33 7.50 23.91 2.10
C ARG A 33 8.29 23.79 3.40
N ILE A 34 8.32 24.87 4.19
CA ILE A 34 8.96 24.86 5.52
C ILE A 34 8.20 23.94 6.46
N GLU A 35 6.88 24.05 6.53
CA GLU A 35 6.02 23.16 7.34
C GLU A 35 6.24 21.69 6.97
N ASP A 36 6.19 21.36 5.68
CA ASP A 36 6.46 20.01 5.21
C ASP A 36 7.88 19.53 5.55
N SER A 37 8.86 20.41 5.55
CA SER A 37 10.25 20.06 5.93
C SER A 37 10.40 19.72 7.41
N LEU A 38 9.52 20.24 8.26
CA LEU A 38 9.51 20.03 9.70
C LEU A 38 8.67 18.83 10.12
N ALA A 39 7.71 18.42 9.31
CA ALA A 39 6.82 17.31 9.57
C ALA A 39 7.55 15.95 9.55
N PHE A 40 7.00 14.97 10.25
CA PHE A 40 7.44 13.57 10.19
C PHE A 40 6.75 12.86 9.03
N LYS A 41 7.47 12.65 7.92
CA LYS A 41 6.89 12.07 6.70
C LYS A 41 6.94 10.56 6.71
N VAL A 42 5.78 9.93 6.49
CA VAL A 42 5.63 8.48 6.49
C VAL A 42 5.05 8.00 5.15
N GLY A 43 5.79 7.15 4.44
CA GLY A 43 5.32 6.50 3.22
C GLY A 43 4.47 5.26 3.52
N ILE A 44 3.29 5.17 2.92
CA ILE A 44 2.39 4.04 3.09
C ILE A 44 1.83 3.56 1.75
N LEU A 45 1.46 2.28 1.71
CA LEU A 45 0.72 1.66 0.61
C LEU A 45 -0.78 1.60 0.94
N PRO A 46 -1.66 1.42 -0.06
CA PRO A 46 -3.09 1.25 0.15
C PRO A 46 -3.43 -0.17 0.66
N THR A 47 -2.62 -0.70 1.56
CA THR A 47 -2.71 -2.05 2.13
C THR A 47 -3.29 -2.01 3.53
N SER A 48 -3.94 -3.10 3.96
CA SER A 48 -4.64 -3.16 5.25
C SER A 48 -3.70 -3.03 6.45
N ASP A 49 -2.44 -3.39 6.33
CA ASP A 49 -1.44 -3.23 7.39
C ASP A 49 -1.11 -1.76 7.68
N CYS A 50 -1.36 -0.87 6.70
CA CYS A 50 -1.23 0.58 6.86
C CYS A 50 -2.49 1.25 7.45
N ASP A 51 -3.60 0.53 7.64
CA ASP A 51 -4.85 1.10 8.16
C ASP A 51 -4.69 1.69 9.56
N ILE A 52 -3.78 1.15 10.35
CA ILE A 52 -3.49 1.66 11.70
C ILE A 52 -2.96 3.11 11.66
N ILE A 53 -2.16 3.46 10.64
CA ILE A 53 -1.61 4.81 10.45
C ILE A 53 -2.74 5.75 10.05
N ARG A 54 -3.53 5.38 9.03
CA ARG A 54 -4.69 6.16 8.56
C ARG A 54 -5.70 6.38 9.68
N ARG A 55 -5.90 5.37 10.52
CA ARG A 55 -6.78 5.47 11.68
C ARG A 55 -6.23 6.41 12.75
N ALA A 56 -4.94 6.32 13.09
CA ALA A 56 -4.32 7.23 14.05
C ALA A 56 -4.46 8.69 13.62
N ASP A 57 -4.26 8.93 12.32
CA ASP A 57 -4.40 10.23 11.70
C ASP A 57 -5.86 10.74 11.75
N SER A 58 -6.81 9.94 11.26
CA SER A 58 -8.23 10.30 11.23
C SER A 58 -8.86 10.54 12.61
N LEU A 59 -8.29 9.96 13.66
CA LEU A 59 -8.71 10.19 15.05
C LEU A 59 -7.97 11.36 15.71
N GLY A 60 -7.10 12.09 15.00
CA GLY A 60 -6.31 13.20 15.53
C GLY A 60 -5.33 12.77 16.63
N ILE A 61 -4.94 11.49 16.67
CA ILE A 61 -4.06 10.97 17.74
C ILE A 61 -2.67 11.60 17.63
N PHE A 62 -2.15 11.78 16.43
CA PHE A 62 -0.84 12.39 16.21
C PHE A 62 -0.84 13.84 16.68
N ASP A 63 -1.85 14.62 16.33
CA ASP A 63 -2.02 16.02 16.76
C ASP A 63 -2.11 16.13 18.28
N SER A 64 -2.88 15.22 18.93
CA SER A 64 -3.01 15.19 20.40
C SER A 64 -1.69 14.89 21.10
N LEU A 65 -0.75 14.22 20.44
CA LEU A 65 0.59 13.95 20.93
C LEU A 65 1.60 15.04 20.57
N GLY A 66 1.20 16.06 19.80
CA GLY A 66 2.06 17.14 19.34
C GLY A 66 3.10 16.68 18.31
N VAL A 67 2.77 15.70 17.48
CA VAL A 67 3.58 15.29 16.34
C VAL A 67 2.83 15.56 15.04
N ASP A 68 3.44 16.37 14.18
CA ASP A 68 2.94 16.66 12.83
C ASP A 68 3.38 15.53 11.89
N VAL A 69 2.42 14.69 11.47
CA VAL A 69 2.68 13.51 10.62
C VAL A 69 2.13 13.76 9.23
N HIS A 70 3.02 13.80 8.23
CA HIS A 70 2.62 13.89 6.83
C HIS A 70 2.63 12.49 6.18
N ILE A 71 1.46 11.97 5.87
CA ILE A 71 1.32 10.68 5.21
C ILE A 71 1.52 10.85 3.70
N ARG A 72 2.48 10.09 3.15
CA ARG A 72 2.75 10.00 1.71
C ARG A 72 2.16 8.70 1.17
N HIS A 73 1.17 8.82 0.30
CA HIS A 73 0.51 7.67 -0.32
C HIS A 73 1.27 7.23 -1.57
N TYR A 74 1.59 5.95 -1.63
CA TYR A 74 2.25 5.31 -2.76
C TYR A 74 1.42 4.09 -3.20
N ASN A 75 1.51 3.72 -4.48
CA ASN A 75 0.80 2.56 -5.03
C ASN A 75 1.72 1.35 -5.25
N ALA A 76 3.02 1.54 -5.07
CA ALA A 76 4.03 0.53 -5.32
C ALA A 76 5.11 0.50 -4.23
N LEU A 77 5.63 -0.70 -3.92
CA LEU A 77 6.78 -0.87 -3.02
C LEU A 77 8.03 -0.16 -3.55
N SER A 78 8.21 -0.12 -4.87
CA SER A 78 9.30 0.59 -5.53
C SER A 78 9.27 2.11 -5.28
N GLU A 79 8.09 2.71 -5.15
CA GLU A 79 7.94 4.12 -4.79
C GLU A 79 8.37 4.36 -3.34
N CYS A 80 7.98 3.50 -2.40
CA CYS A 80 8.46 3.55 -1.02
C CYS A 80 10.00 3.40 -0.95
N ARG A 81 10.57 2.49 -1.75
CA ARG A 81 12.02 2.32 -1.90
C ARG A 81 12.70 3.61 -2.37
N ILE A 82 12.20 4.21 -3.44
CA ILE A 82 12.73 5.46 -3.98
C ILE A 82 12.61 6.60 -2.96
N ALA A 83 11.48 6.69 -2.26
CA ALA A 83 11.24 7.72 -1.24
C ALA A 83 12.25 7.62 -0.08
N LEU A 84 12.55 6.41 0.39
CA LEU A 84 13.58 6.18 1.42
C LEU A 84 14.98 6.52 0.90
N MET A 85 15.34 6.09 -0.31
CA MET A 85 16.64 6.38 -0.94
C MET A 85 16.87 7.86 -1.16
N LYS A 86 15.85 8.57 -1.66
CA LYS A 86 15.92 10.01 -1.98
C LYS A 86 15.64 10.92 -0.78
N ASN A 87 15.51 10.38 0.42
CA ASN A 87 15.22 11.16 1.63
C ASN A 87 13.89 11.97 1.56
N MET A 88 12.91 11.46 0.84
CA MET A 88 11.59 12.09 0.71
C MET A 88 10.69 11.81 1.92
N VAL A 89 10.98 10.74 2.66
CA VAL A 89 10.27 10.34 3.89
C VAL A 89 11.28 9.94 4.99
N GLU A 90 10.90 10.09 6.24
CA GLU A 90 11.66 9.64 7.40
C GLU A 90 11.47 8.15 7.66
N CYS A 91 10.28 7.65 7.30
CA CYS A 91 9.87 6.26 7.47
C CYS A 91 9.00 5.81 6.28
N ALA A 92 9.04 4.52 5.96
CA ALA A 92 8.01 3.90 5.12
C ALA A 92 7.65 2.51 5.65
N VAL A 93 6.40 2.11 5.39
CA VAL A 93 5.98 0.72 5.61
C VAL A 93 6.33 -0.08 4.36
N VAL A 94 7.18 -1.08 4.54
CA VAL A 94 7.67 -1.95 3.46
C VAL A 94 7.68 -3.40 3.93
N ASP A 95 7.79 -4.35 3.01
CA ASP A 95 8.06 -5.72 3.41
C ASP A 95 9.53 -5.90 3.84
N SER A 96 9.80 -6.86 4.73
CA SER A 96 11.15 -7.04 5.27
C SER A 96 12.15 -7.50 4.22
N ALA A 97 11.73 -8.17 3.15
CA ALA A 97 12.63 -8.55 2.06
C ALA A 97 13.07 -7.31 1.26
N LEU A 98 12.20 -6.32 1.07
CA LEU A 98 12.58 -5.03 0.49
C LEU A 98 13.49 -4.24 1.45
N ALA A 99 13.23 -4.29 2.76
CA ALA A 99 14.11 -3.65 3.75
C ALA A 99 15.53 -4.22 3.69
N ASP A 100 15.69 -5.53 3.46
CA ASP A 100 16.98 -6.18 3.23
C ASP A 100 17.64 -5.67 1.94
N VAL A 101 16.89 -5.56 0.84
CA VAL A 101 17.40 -4.99 -0.43
C VAL A 101 17.88 -3.56 -0.24
N LEU A 102 17.11 -2.71 0.45
CA LEU A 102 17.48 -1.33 0.75
C LEU A 102 18.81 -1.25 1.52
N ARG A 103 18.98 -2.13 2.50
CA ARG A 103 20.19 -2.17 3.34
C ARG A 103 21.39 -2.71 2.58
N ASP A 104 21.21 -3.84 1.91
CA ASP A 104 22.33 -4.63 1.38
C ASP A 104 22.74 -4.18 -0.05
N LYS A 105 21.77 -3.77 -0.89
CA LYS A 105 22.03 -3.36 -2.26
C LYS A 105 22.05 -1.84 -2.44
N ASP A 106 21.11 -1.14 -1.80
CA ASP A 106 20.95 0.30 -1.98
C ASP A 106 21.76 1.12 -0.97
N SER A 107 22.43 0.45 -0.03
CA SER A 107 23.25 1.07 1.04
C SER A 107 22.48 2.11 1.88
N VAL A 108 21.16 1.93 2.03
CA VAL A 108 20.31 2.77 2.86
C VAL A 108 20.41 2.28 4.31
N ALA A 109 21.01 3.09 5.17
CA ALA A 109 21.05 2.77 6.59
C ALA A 109 19.66 2.89 7.21
N LEU A 110 19.09 1.76 7.61
CA LEU A 110 17.76 1.64 8.20
C LEU A 110 17.82 1.19 9.66
N THR A 111 16.88 1.71 10.45
CA THR A 111 16.45 1.13 11.73
C THR A 111 15.07 0.52 11.52
N LEU A 112 14.94 -0.77 11.79
CA LEU A 112 13.65 -1.45 11.66
C LEU A 112 12.84 -1.26 12.94
N GLY A 113 11.60 -0.83 12.76
CA GLY A 113 10.61 -0.67 13.81
C GLY A 113 9.71 -1.89 13.96
N PRO A 114 8.52 -1.72 14.56
CA PRO A 114 7.57 -2.81 14.76
C PRO A 114 7.20 -3.51 13.45
N ALA A 115 6.90 -4.81 13.55
CA ALA A 115 6.34 -5.55 12.43
C ALA A 115 4.89 -5.14 12.17
N THR A 116 4.46 -5.23 10.91
CA THR A 116 3.07 -5.02 10.49
C THR A 116 2.42 -6.35 10.11
N THR A 117 1.11 -6.30 9.86
CA THR A 117 0.31 -7.47 9.46
C THR A 117 0.27 -7.66 7.94
N LEU A 118 1.25 -7.13 7.20
CA LEU A 118 1.33 -7.32 5.76
C LEU A 118 1.25 -8.81 5.42
N SER A 119 0.38 -9.14 4.49
CA SER A 119 0.22 -10.49 3.99
C SER A 119 0.14 -10.50 2.47
N TRP A 120 0.77 -11.50 1.87
CA TRP A 120 0.73 -11.70 0.43
C TRP A 120 0.02 -13.01 0.10
N LYS A 121 -0.85 -12.96 -0.89
CA LYS A 121 -1.49 -14.14 -1.47
C LYS A 121 -1.16 -14.22 -2.95
N MET A 122 -0.81 -15.40 -3.43
CA MET A 122 -0.73 -15.68 -4.86
C MET A 122 -2.10 -16.13 -5.33
N LEU A 123 -2.69 -15.36 -6.22
CA LEU A 123 -4.00 -15.65 -6.79
C LEU A 123 -3.88 -15.97 -8.27
N THR A 124 -4.83 -16.75 -8.78
CA THR A 124 -4.94 -17.07 -10.20
C THR A 124 -6.18 -16.43 -10.78
N SER A 125 -6.09 -16.04 -12.06
CA SER A 125 -7.22 -15.51 -12.81
C SER A 125 -8.33 -16.56 -12.98
N THR A 126 -9.57 -16.12 -12.96
CA THR A 126 -10.73 -16.97 -13.28
C THR A 126 -10.61 -17.64 -14.64
N LYS A 127 -9.93 -17.00 -15.60
CA LYS A 127 -9.76 -17.52 -16.96
C LYS A 127 -8.71 -18.64 -17.06
N SER A 128 -7.75 -18.68 -16.13
CA SER A 128 -6.60 -19.60 -16.23
C SER A 128 -6.87 -21.03 -15.79
N ARG A 129 -7.94 -21.30 -15.03
CA ARG A 129 -8.28 -22.61 -14.45
C ARG A 129 -7.14 -23.28 -13.65
N ILE A 130 -6.19 -22.50 -13.18
CA ILE A 130 -5.03 -22.96 -12.41
C ILE A 130 -5.45 -23.15 -10.96
N VAL A 131 -5.17 -24.33 -10.41
CA VAL A 131 -5.45 -24.71 -9.01
C VAL A 131 -4.23 -25.29 -8.30
N ARG A 132 -3.13 -25.52 -9.01
CA ARG A 132 -1.85 -26.01 -8.48
C ARG A 132 -0.68 -25.31 -9.15
N THR A 133 0.41 -25.15 -8.41
CA THR A 133 1.61 -24.42 -8.86
C THR A 133 2.23 -25.03 -10.13
N GLU A 134 2.14 -26.35 -10.30
CA GLU A 134 2.67 -27.06 -11.47
C GLU A 134 1.96 -26.69 -12.78
N GLN A 135 0.76 -26.10 -12.69
CA GLN A 135 0.00 -25.63 -13.85
C GLN A 135 0.41 -24.24 -14.33
N LEU A 136 1.37 -23.60 -13.63
CA LEU A 136 1.94 -22.31 -14.04
C LEU A 136 2.96 -22.43 -15.19
N VAL A 137 3.16 -23.62 -15.73
CA VAL A 137 4.01 -23.85 -16.91
C VAL A 137 3.48 -23.06 -18.09
N ASP A 138 4.37 -22.30 -18.75
CA ASP A 138 4.09 -21.40 -19.87
C ASP A 138 3.03 -20.33 -19.54
N LYS A 139 2.99 -19.93 -18.27
CA LYS A 139 2.06 -18.94 -17.72
C LYS A 139 2.78 -17.69 -17.26
N ILE A 140 2.03 -16.58 -17.15
CA ILE A 140 2.53 -15.27 -16.76
C ILE A 140 2.16 -14.99 -15.31
N ILE A 141 3.17 -14.70 -14.50
CA ILE A 141 3.03 -14.27 -13.09
C ILE A 141 3.40 -12.80 -12.99
N ALA A 142 2.49 -11.97 -12.44
CA ALA A 142 2.79 -10.57 -12.12
C ALA A 142 3.32 -10.44 -10.68
N ALA A 143 4.47 -9.79 -10.52
CA ALA A 143 5.12 -9.56 -9.24
C ALA A 143 5.82 -8.20 -9.23
N ASP A 144 6.21 -7.72 -8.03
CA ASP A 144 7.08 -6.55 -7.90
C ASP A 144 8.52 -6.87 -8.39
N SER A 145 9.32 -5.85 -8.61
CA SER A 145 10.75 -6.02 -8.98
C SER A 145 11.60 -6.49 -7.81
N HIS A 146 11.15 -6.22 -6.57
CA HIS A 146 11.87 -6.50 -5.33
C HIS A 146 10.89 -6.95 -4.24
N GLY A 147 11.44 -7.38 -3.10
CA GLY A 147 10.63 -7.79 -1.96
C GLY A 147 10.15 -9.24 -2.03
N TYR A 148 9.16 -9.56 -1.21
CA TYR A 148 8.66 -10.94 -1.09
C TYR A 148 8.02 -11.47 -2.36
N THR A 149 7.25 -10.65 -3.07
CA THR A 149 6.53 -11.12 -4.26
C THR A 149 7.50 -11.59 -5.33
N ARG A 150 8.60 -10.83 -5.53
CA ARG A 150 9.68 -11.23 -6.44
C ARG A 150 10.35 -12.52 -5.99
N LYS A 151 10.71 -12.61 -4.72
CA LYS A 151 11.32 -13.82 -4.13
C LYS A 151 10.46 -15.06 -4.32
N TYR A 152 9.16 -14.95 -4.06
CA TYR A 152 8.24 -16.09 -4.22
C TYR A 152 7.98 -16.44 -5.68
N ALA A 153 7.89 -15.46 -6.57
CA ALA A 153 7.78 -15.71 -8.00
C ALA A 153 9.01 -16.47 -8.52
N GLU A 154 10.22 -16.07 -8.12
CA GLU A 154 11.46 -16.76 -8.45
C GLU A 154 11.50 -18.18 -7.89
N GLN A 155 11.11 -18.40 -6.64
CA GLN A 155 11.04 -19.74 -6.06
C GLN A 155 10.11 -20.70 -6.84
N VAL A 156 8.95 -20.19 -7.27
CA VAL A 156 8.01 -20.94 -8.11
C VAL A 156 8.66 -21.27 -9.46
N THR A 157 9.27 -20.25 -10.10
CA THR A 157 9.92 -20.42 -11.38
C THR A 157 11.08 -21.42 -11.30
N ASP A 158 11.98 -21.27 -10.33
CA ASP A 158 13.12 -22.17 -10.14
C ASP A 158 12.69 -23.62 -9.91
N SER A 159 11.64 -23.80 -9.12
CA SER A 159 11.06 -25.14 -8.87
C SER A 159 10.57 -25.82 -10.15
N LEU A 160 10.03 -25.05 -11.10
CA LEU A 160 9.52 -25.56 -12.36
C LEU A 160 10.63 -25.67 -13.42
N MET A 161 11.58 -24.75 -13.46
CA MET A 161 12.74 -24.78 -14.37
C MET A 161 13.64 -26.01 -14.11
N LYS A 162 13.80 -26.42 -12.85
CA LYS A 162 14.48 -27.69 -12.51
C LYS A 162 13.84 -28.91 -13.17
N LYS A 163 12.57 -28.79 -13.60
CA LYS A 163 11.82 -29.81 -14.35
C LYS A 163 11.76 -29.50 -15.86
N GLN A 164 12.64 -28.62 -16.37
CA GLN A 164 12.67 -28.15 -17.77
C GLN A 164 11.34 -27.50 -18.23
N LYS A 165 10.70 -26.73 -17.33
CA LYS A 165 9.42 -26.06 -17.58
C LYS A 165 9.57 -24.55 -17.39
N ASN A 166 9.11 -23.78 -18.36
CA ASN A 166 9.20 -22.32 -18.33
C ASN A 166 8.04 -21.68 -17.57
N VAL A 167 8.31 -20.56 -16.92
CA VAL A 167 7.32 -19.64 -16.31
C VAL A 167 7.80 -18.23 -16.57
N TYR A 168 6.90 -17.34 -16.88
CA TYR A 168 7.23 -15.95 -17.20
C TYR A 168 6.84 -15.03 -16.06
N ILE A 169 7.80 -14.28 -15.53
CA ILE A 169 7.54 -13.25 -14.52
C ILE A 169 7.54 -11.89 -15.21
N ILE A 170 6.44 -11.15 -15.09
CA ILE A 170 6.39 -9.76 -15.49
C ILE A 170 6.42 -8.84 -14.27
N GLN A 171 7.10 -7.71 -14.41
CA GLN A 171 7.12 -6.68 -13.37
C GLN A 171 5.88 -5.80 -13.50
N CYS A 172 5.11 -5.72 -12.42
CA CYS A 172 3.96 -4.83 -12.30
C CYS A 172 3.94 -4.27 -10.88
N GLU A 173 4.49 -3.09 -10.70
CA GLU A 173 4.75 -2.46 -9.40
C GLU A 173 3.45 -1.97 -8.74
N ASP A 174 2.57 -1.31 -9.51
CA ASP A 174 1.31 -0.78 -8.99
C ASP A 174 0.33 -1.91 -8.68
N VAL A 175 -0.09 -1.98 -7.41
CA VAL A 175 -0.98 -3.04 -6.91
C VAL A 175 -2.38 -2.96 -7.53
N ASN A 176 -2.86 -1.76 -7.87
CA ASN A 176 -4.18 -1.58 -8.53
C ASN A 176 -4.13 -2.12 -9.96
N VAL A 177 -3.07 -1.79 -10.71
CA VAL A 177 -2.85 -2.29 -12.07
C VAL A 177 -2.70 -3.81 -12.05
N ARG A 178 -1.89 -4.35 -11.14
CA ARG A 178 -1.68 -5.79 -10.97
C ARG A 178 -2.99 -6.53 -10.65
N THR A 179 -3.83 -5.96 -9.79
CA THR A 179 -5.16 -6.49 -9.47
C THR A 179 -6.05 -6.50 -10.71
N LYS A 180 -6.08 -5.41 -11.47
CA LYS A 180 -6.84 -5.32 -12.71
C LYS A 180 -6.37 -6.33 -13.76
N MET A 181 -5.06 -6.48 -13.95
CA MET A 181 -4.50 -7.46 -14.88
C MET A 181 -4.92 -8.88 -14.53
N LEU A 182 -4.91 -9.23 -13.24
CA LEU A 182 -5.38 -10.55 -12.79
C LEU A 182 -6.87 -10.76 -13.05
N THR A 183 -7.71 -9.81 -12.67
CA THR A 183 -9.18 -9.93 -12.77
C THR A 183 -9.67 -9.90 -14.21
N THR A 184 -8.97 -9.20 -15.10
CA THR A 184 -9.27 -9.21 -16.56
C THR A 184 -8.67 -10.39 -17.30
N GLY A 185 -7.76 -11.16 -16.66
CA GLY A 185 -7.09 -12.31 -17.25
C GLY A 185 -5.94 -11.97 -18.20
N ASN A 186 -5.34 -10.78 -18.04
CA ASN A 186 -4.13 -10.38 -18.78
C ASN A 186 -2.87 -11.04 -18.21
N VAL A 187 -2.96 -11.54 -16.98
CA VAL A 187 -1.96 -12.44 -16.36
C VAL A 187 -2.67 -13.65 -15.77
N ASP A 188 -1.96 -14.77 -15.71
CA ASP A 188 -2.48 -16.02 -15.21
C ASP A 188 -2.48 -16.05 -13.67
N ALA A 189 -1.47 -15.46 -13.05
CA ALA A 189 -1.35 -15.35 -11.60
C ALA A 189 -0.71 -14.02 -11.19
N ALA A 190 -1.01 -13.59 -9.96
CA ALA A 190 -0.43 -12.39 -9.36
C ALA A 190 -0.33 -12.49 -7.84
N PHE A 191 0.61 -11.77 -7.26
CA PHE A 191 0.70 -11.59 -5.81
C PHE A 191 -0.05 -10.33 -5.41
N LEU A 192 -1.05 -10.47 -4.54
CA LEU A 192 -1.86 -9.36 -4.05
C LEU A 192 -1.89 -9.34 -2.52
N PRO A 193 -1.77 -8.15 -1.90
CA PRO A 193 -1.97 -7.96 -0.47
C PRO A 193 -3.46 -7.69 -0.18
N GLU A 194 -3.84 -7.68 1.09
CA GLU A 194 -5.16 -7.18 1.48
C GLU A 194 -5.20 -5.63 1.42
N PRO A 195 -6.31 -5.02 0.96
CA PRO A 195 -7.62 -5.60 0.64
C PRO A 195 -7.77 -6.09 -0.82
N PHE A 196 -6.73 -5.97 -1.64
CA PHE A 196 -6.75 -6.29 -3.08
C PHE A 196 -6.99 -7.77 -3.33
N ALA A 197 -6.42 -8.64 -2.50
CA ALA A 197 -6.64 -10.08 -2.57
C ALA A 197 -8.13 -10.42 -2.39
N THR A 198 -8.77 -9.87 -1.36
CA THR A 198 -10.21 -10.03 -1.12
C THR A 198 -11.05 -9.49 -2.29
N THR A 199 -10.68 -8.35 -2.85
CA THR A 199 -11.37 -7.76 -4.01
C THR A 199 -11.27 -8.67 -5.25
N ALA A 200 -10.07 -9.18 -5.52
CA ALA A 200 -9.86 -10.11 -6.64
C ALA A 200 -10.64 -11.42 -6.44
N ILE A 201 -10.68 -11.96 -5.21
CA ILE A 201 -11.46 -13.18 -4.88
C ILE A 201 -12.96 -12.94 -5.12
N LYS A 202 -13.50 -11.81 -4.70
CA LYS A 202 -14.90 -11.42 -4.98
C LYS A 202 -15.20 -11.34 -6.48
N SER A 203 -14.19 -10.99 -7.28
CA SER A 203 -14.26 -10.99 -8.75
C SER A 203 -14.01 -12.36 -9.37
N GLY A 204 -13.89 -13.42 -8.54
CA GLY A 204 -13.77 -14.81 -8.96
C GLY A 204 -12.33 -15.34 -9.09
N ALA A 205 -11.31 -14.56 -8.74
CA ALA A 205 -9.93 -15.08 -8.65
C ALA A 205 -9.83 -16.15 -7.53
N LYS A 206 -8.90 -17.09 -7.68
CA LYS A 206 -8.73 -18.18 -6.72
C LYS A 206 -7.38 -18.07 -6.02
N VAL A 207 -7.35 -18.30 -4.72
CA VAL A 207 -6.10 -18.37 -3.98
C VAL A 207 -5.36 -19.66 -4.39
N LEU A 208 -4.18 -19.49 -4.99
CA LEU A 208 -3.29 -20.59 -5.32
C LEU A 208 -2.38 -20.91 -4.13
N ARG A 209 -1.86 -19.88 -3.46
CA ARG A 209 -1.01 -20.01 -2.29
C ARG A 209 -1.14 -18.80 -1.36
N ASP A 210 -1.23 -19.05 -0.08
CA ASP A 210 -1.23 -18.03 0.97
C ASP A 210 0.15 -18.00 1.64
N TYR A 211 0.77 -16.82 1.63
CA TYR A 211 2.08 -16.57 2.24
C TYR A 211 1.97 -15.73 3.53
N SER A 212 0.78 -15.55 4.08
CA SER A 212 0.54 -14.66 5.23
C SER A 212 1.38 -15.01 6.46
N SER A 213 1.68 -16.29 6.68
CA SER A 213 2.55 -16.73 7.77
C SER A 213 4.04 -16.52 7.53
N GLN A 214 4.44 -16.26 6.29
CA GLN A 214 5.84 -16.16 5.85
C GLN A 214 6.27 -14.73 5.55
N THR A 215 5.31 -13.80 5.44
CA THR A 215 5.56 -12.40 5.14
C THR A 215 5.51 -11.55 6.40
N LYS A 216 6.34 -10.54 6.44
CA LYS A 216 6.34 -9.52 7.49
C LYS A 216 6.53 -8.16 6.86
N GLY A 217 5.60 -7.24 7.12
CA GLY A 217 5.86 -5.84 6.89
C GLY A 217 6.60 -5.24 8.08
N VAL A 218 7.33 -4.18 7.86
CA VAL A 218 8.08 -3.46 8.89
C VAL A 218 8.03 -1.96 8.64
N PHE A 219 8.11 -1.20 9.71
CA PHE A 219 8.42 0.22 9.62
C PHE A 219 9.92 0.38 9.38
N ALA A 220 10.31 0.88 8.22
CA ALA A 220 11.70 1.14 7.87
C ALA A 220 12.01 2.62 8.08
N PHE A 221 12.72 2.96 9.17
CA PHE A 221 13.15 4.31 9.51
C PHE A 221 14.55 4.57 8.96
N ARG A 222 14.76 5.72 8.31
CA ARG A 222 16.09 6.13 7.86
C ARG A 222 16.98 6.49 9.06
N LYS A 223 18.08 5.76 9.26
CA LYS A 223 18.99 5.97 10.39
C LYS A 223 19.59 7.39 10.42
N LYS A 224 19.92 7.94 9.25
CA LYS A 224 20.40 9.33 9.14
C LYS A 224 19.38 10.36 9.63
N ALA A 225 18.08 10.15 9.37
CA ALA A 225 17.03 11.02 9.87
C ALA A 225 16.95 10.97 11.40
N LEU A 226 17.10 9.79 11.99
CA LEU A 226 17.06 9.59 13.44
C LEU A 226 18.28 10.15 14.20
N ALA A 227 19.33 10.60 13.50
CA ALA A 227 20.42 11.35 14.11
C ALA A 227 19.97 12.76 14.56
N ASP A 228 18.95 13.32 13.93
CA ASP A 228 18.29 14.54 14.39
C ASP A 228 17.42 14.24 15.62
N LYS A 229 17.69 14.91 16.73
CA LYS A 229 16.95 14.73 17.99
C LYS A 229 15.45 15.05 17.84
N ARG A 230 15.09 16.01 16.99
CA ARG A 230 13.70 16.35 16.71
C ARG A 230 13.00 15.18 16.01
N ILE A 231 13.58 14.68 14.94
CA ILE A 231 13.01 13.53 14.19
C ILE A 231 12.92 12.29 15.08
N LYS A 232 13.92 12.03 15.91
CA LYS A 232 13.88 10.91 16.86
C LYS A 232 12.73 11.04 17.85
N LYS A 233 12.51 12.22 18.40
CA LYS A 233 11.36 12.50 19.27
C LYS A 233 10.03 12.31 18.54
N GLN A 234 9.92 12.80 17.30
CA GLN A 234 8.71 12.60 16.47
C GLN A 234 8.46 11.12 16.19
N GLN A 235 9.51 10.33 15.91
CA GLN A 235 9.39 8.88 15.77
C GLN A 235 8.81 8.22 17.02
N GLU A 236 9.32 8.57 18.20
CA GLU A 236 8.83 8.01 19.48
C GLU A 236 7.34 8.34 19.70
N LEU A 237 6.93 9.59 19.42
CA LEU A 237 5.54 10.01 19.51
C LEU A 237 4.66 9.34 18.45
N PHE A 238 5.15 9.21 17.22
CA PHE A 238 4.46 8.48 16.15
C PHE A 238 4.18 7.02 16.55
N LEU A 239 5.20 6.30 17.05
CA LEU A 239 5.03 4.92 17.50
C LEU A 239 4.07 4.81 18.69
N LYS A 240 4.11 5.76 19.64
CA LYS A 240 3.15 5.88 20.73
C LYS A 240 1.72 6.08 20.21
N GLY A 241 1.56 6.92 19.19
CA GLY A 241 0.26 7.15 18.52
C GLY A 241 -0.31 5.87 17.90
N LEU A 242 0.52 5.05 17.26
CA LEU A 242 0.10 3.76 16.72
C LEU A 242 -0.36 2.80 17.84
N GLU A 243 0.33 2.76 18.98
CA GLU A 243 -0.10 1.93 20.11
C GLU A 243 -1.44 2.39 20.71
N ILE A 244 -1.70 3.70 20.77
CA ILE A 244 -3.00 4.24 21.17
C ILE A 244 -4.08 3.84 20.16
N ALA A 245 -3.81 3.98 18.86
CA ALA A 245 -4.74 3.62 17.79
C ALA A 245 -5.08 2.12 17.77
N LYS A 246 -4.15 1.24 18.13
CA LYS A 246 -4.41 -0.20 18.30
C LYS A 246 -5.42 -0.48 19.42
N LYS A 247 -5.33 0.25 20.52
CA LYS A 247 -6.20 0.07 21.70
C LYS A 247 -7.57 0.73 21.52
N ALA A 248 -7.66 1.77 20.70
CA ALA A 248 -8.93 2.39 20.40
C ALA A 248 -9.81 1.41 19.60
N SER A 249 -10.99 1.05 20.10
CA SER A 249 -11.92 0.18 19.38
C SER A 249 -12.21 0.71 17.98
N PRO A 250 -12.39 -0.13 16.94
CA PRO A 250 -12.86 0.34 15.65
C PRO A 250 -14.13 1.18 15.89
N PRO A 251 -14.32 2.34 15.22
CA PRO A 251 -15.60 3.03 15.27
C PRO A 251 -16.66 2.00 14.86
N ALA A 252 -17.68 1.84 15.70
CA ALA A 252 -18.81 1.00 15.37
C ALA A 252 -19.27 1.46 13.98
N LEU A 253 -19.28 0.55 13.02
CA LEU A 253 -19.88 0.80 11.71
C LEU A 253 -21.30 1.25 12.02
N SER A 254 -21.59 2.56 11.87
CA SER A 254 -22.93 3.08 11.97
C SER A 254 -23.72 2.30 10.92
N ARG A 255 -24.52 1.33 11.37
CA ARG A 255 -25.60 0.77 10.57
C ARG A 255 -26.42 1.99 10.12
N ARG A 256 -26.25 2.39 8.88
CA ARG A 256 -27.30 3.14 8.22
C ARG A 256 -28.47 2.17 8.14
N GLU A 257 -29.34 2.26 9.15
CA GLU A 257 -30.66 1.67 9.11
C GLU A 257 -31.32 2.21 7.85
N GLY A 258 -31.62 1.30 6.95
CA GLY A 258 -32.34 1.61 5.73
C GLY A 258 -33.64 2.29 6.09
N ALA A 259 -33.78 3.55 5.70
CA ALA A 259 -35.06 4.25 5.69
C ALA A 259 -36.08 3.42 4.90
N GLY A 260 -37.20 3.14 5.55
CA GLY A 260 -38.22 2.23 5.12
C GLY A 260 -38.74 2.47 3.70
N ALA A 261 -38.99 1.38 3.03
CA ALA A 261 -39.80 1.36 1.80
C ALA A 261 -41.22 1.87 2.10
N PRO A 262 -41.78 2.74 1.28
CA PRO A 262 -43.20 3.12 1.41
C PRO A 262 -44.06 1.92 1.07
N LYS A 263 -44.98 1.58 1.98
CA LYS A 263 -46.04 0.61 1.69
C LYS A 263 -46.95 1.19 0.61
N ALA A 264 -47.07 0.47 -0.49
CA ALA A 264 -48.12 0.69 -1.47
C ALA A 264 -49.46 0.24 -0.88
N ASN A 265 -50.41 1.15 -0.86
CA ASN A 265 -51.86 0.84 -0.88
C ASN A 265 -52.33 0.77 -2.31
#